data_5ebda139c60010847d81c62bd7118125
#
_entry.id   5ebda139c60010847d81c62bd7118125
#
_cell.length_a   1.000
_cell.length_b   1.000
_cell.length_c   1.000
_cell.angle_alpha   90.00
_cell.angle_beta   90.00
_cell.angle_gamma   90.00
#
_symmetry.space_group_name_H-M   'P 1'
#
loop_
_entity.id
_entity.type
_entity.pdbx_description
1 polymer ?
#
loop_
_entity_poly.entity_id
_entity_poly.type
_entity_poly.pdbx_seq_one_letter_code
_entity_poly.pdbx_strand_id
1 'polypeptide(L)'
;MTATSTTVTVRQATRDDTGPLTSILAAAFFDGPVADWLVPDHADRHTVYRRYFELVLNHGLDHGYVDTTADLSAVSIWYPRAEPPLGESPGYQAALEAATESYAPKFTLLDAVFEAFHPIEPHHYLAYVAVKPEQQSRGVGAALLNHSHRQLDALGMPAYLEASNLRNRELYVRLGYRAGPPLILPTSGPTIWRMWRGKPDAARPSGFPASGPLSRRRSL
;
A
#
# COMPACT_ATOMS: atom_id res chain seq x y z
N MET A 1 -32.89 -17.17 5.15
CA MET A 1 -32.56 -15.78 4.85
C MET A 1 -31.36 -15.77 3.92
N THR A 2 -31.60 -15.60 2.62
CA THR A 2 -30.54 -15.53 1.60
C THR A 2 -29.86 -14.17 1.71
N ALA A 3 -28.60 -14.17 2.14
CA ALA A 3 -27.77 -12.96 2.12
C ALA A 3 -27.60 -12.52 0.66
N THR A 4 -28.19 -11.38 0.31
CA THR A 4 -28.00 -10.75 -0.99
C THR A 4 -26.54 -10.30 -1.04
N SER A 5 -25.70 -11.04 -1.77
CA SER A 5 -24.31 -10.66 -2.02
C SER A 5 -24.36 -9.42 -2.92
N THR A 6 -24.19 -8.25 -2.33
CA THR A 6 -24.08 -7.00 -3.09
C THR A 6 -22.79 -7.07 -3.89
N THR A 7 -22.90 -7.23 -5.20
CA THR A 7 -21.75 -7.23 -6.11
C THR A 7 -21.14 -5.83 -6.09
N VAL A 8 -19.90 -5.71 -5.63
CA VAL A 8 -19.14 -4.45 -5.65
C VAL A 8 -18.67 -4.21 -7.09
N THR A 9 -19.22 -3.17 -7.71
CA THR A 9 -18.79 -2.72 -9.05
C THR A 9 -17.61 -1.78 -8.90
N VAL A 10 -16.51 -2.06 -9.59
CA VAL A 10 -15.29 -1.25 -9.60
C VAL A 10 -15.17 -0.54 -10.95
N ARG A 11 -14.73 0.70 -10.92
CA ARG A 11 -14.40 1.52 -12.09
C ARG A 11 -13.15 2.36 -11.84
N GLN A 12 -12.56 2.88 -12.89
CA GLN A 12 -11.55 3.92 -12.74
C GLN A 12 -12.19 5.21 -12.21
N ALA A 13 -11.44 5.90 -11.35
CA ALA A 13 -11.80 7.22 -10.86
C ALA A 13 -11.50 8.29 -11.91
N THR A 14 -12.23 9.38 -11.84
CA THR A 14 -12.05 10.58 -12.65
C THR A 14 -11.75 11.78 -11.76
N ARG A 15 -11.42 12.93 -12.36
CA ARG A 15 -11.20 14.16 -11.59
C ARG A 15 -12.46 14.66 -10.86
N ASP A 16 -13.64 14.32 -11.37
CA ASP A 16 -14.91 14.67 -10.70
C ASP A 16 -15.09 13.93 -9.38
N ASP A 17 -14.40 12.80 -9.19
CA ASP A 17 -14.43 12.01 -7.96
C ASP A 17 -13.47 12.55 -6.86
N THR A 18 -12.60 13.52 -7.17
CA THR A 18 -11.51 13.97 -6.28
C THR A 18 -12.02 14.33 -4.88
N GLY A 19 -13.05 15.16 -4.77
CA GLY A 19 -13.57 15.60 -3.48
C GLY A 19 -14.08 14.46 -2.58
N PRO A 20 -14.99 13.60 -3.06
CA PRO A 20 -15.45 12.43 -2.31
C PRO A 20 -14.33 11.46 -1.94
N LEU A 21 -13.40 11.14 -2.87
CA LEU A 21 -12.32 10.18 -2.63
C LEU A 21 -11.26 10.71 -1.67
N THR A 22 -10.92 12.01 -1.73
CA THR A 22 -10.09 12.68 -0.73
C THR A 22 -10.68 12.53 0.67
N SER A 23 -11.99 12.73 0.81
CA SER A 23 -12.66 12.59 2.10
C SER A 23 -12.58 11.15 2.64
N ILE A 24 -12.71 10.14 1.78
CA ILE A 24 -12.58 8.73 2.15
C ILE A 24 -11.16 8.42 2.63
N LEU A 25 -10.15 8.88 1.88
CA LEU A 25 -8.74 8.70 2.25
C LEU A 25 -8.46 9.36 3.60
N ALA A 26 -8.81 10.64 3.76
CA ALA A 26 -8.58 11.37 5.00
C ALA A 26 -9.24 10.69 6.20
N ALA A 27 -10.49 10.21 6.07
CA ALA A 27 -11.21 9.53 7.13
C ALA A 27 -10.63 8.14 7.45
N ALA A 28 -10.25 7.36 6.44
CA ALA A 28 -9.75 6.00 6.63
C ALA A 28 -8.34 5.95 7.24
N PHE A 29 -7.53 6.98 7.02
CA PHE A 29 -6.18 7.12 7.56
C PHE A 29 -6.11 8.02 8.79
N PHE A 30 -7.23 8.54 9.27
CA PHE A 30 -7.26 9.51 10.36
C PHE A 30 -6.67 8.96 11.65
N ASP A 31 -6.91 7.68 11.95
CA ASP A 31 -6.45 7.02 13.16
C ASP A 31 -5.39 5.96 12.87
N GLY A 32 -4.52 5.76 13.82
CA GLY A 32 -3.53 4.69 13.79
C GLY A 32 -2.09 5.13 13.95
N PRO A 33 -1.16 4.16 14.10
CA PRO A 33 0.21 4.47 14.52
C PRO A 33 0.97 5.42 13.58
N VAL A 34 0.72 5.36 12.26
CA VAL A 34 1.35 6.26 11.30
C VAL A 34 0.75 7.66 11.40
N ALA A 35 -0.57 7.75 11.58
CA ALA A 35 -1.24 9.03 11.77
C ALA A 35 -0.75 9.76 13.02
N ASP A 36 -0.64 9.04 14.14
CA ASP A 36 -0.14 9.57 15.41
C ASP A 36 1.32 10.02 15.32
N TRP A 37 2.11 9.34 14.49
CA TRP A 37 3.50 9.69 14.26
C TRP A 37 3.65 10.89 13.32
N LEU A 38 2.84 10.99 12.24
CA LEU A 38 2.90 12.08 11.26
C LEU A 38 2.34 13.38 11.84
N VAL A 39 1.12 13.34 12.36
CA VAL A 39 0.37 14.51 12.85
C VAL A 39 -0.24 14.16 14.21
N PRO A 40 0.53 14.31 15.31
CA PRO A 40 0.07 13.94 16.65
C PRO A 40 -1.15 14.74 17.12
N ASP A 41 -1.25 16.01 16.72
CA ASP A 41 -2.41 16.83 17.07
C ASP A 41 -3.62 16.46 16.21
N HIS A 42 -4.66 15.93 16.85
CA HIS A 42 -5.90 15.53 16.18
C HIS A 42 -6.68 16.73 15.58
N ALA A 43 -6.52 17.93 16.16
CA ALA A 43 -7.20 19.13 15.64
C ALA A 43 -6.62 19.54 14.28
N ASP A 44 -5.29 19.49 14.14
CA ASP A 44 -4.61 19.80 12.89
C ASP A 44 -4.82 18.72 11.83
N ARG A 45 -4.94 17.45 12.28
CA ARG A 45 -4.98 16.28 11.42
C ARG A 45 -6.08 16.34 10.37
N HIS A 46 -7.27 16.87 10.70
CA HIS A 46 -8.36 17.04 9.74
C HIS A 46 -7.97 17.91 8.54
N THR A 47 -7.34 19.04 8.82
CA THR A 47 -6.92 19.98 7.78
C THR A 47 -5.75 19.45 6.98
N VAL A 48 -4.71 18.96 7.67
CA VAL A 48 -3.49 18.42 7.05
C VAL A 48 -3.83 17.21 6.17
N TYR A 49 -4.59 16.25 6.67
CA TYR A 49 -4.92 15.04 5.92
C TYR A 49 -5.81 15.31 4.71
N ARG A 50 -6.73 16.26 4.80
CA ARG A 50 -7.53 16.64 3.63
C ARG A 50 -6.64 17.19 2.51
N ARG A 51 -5.72 18.10 2.81
CA ARG A 51 -4.80 18.69 1.82
C ARG A 51 -3.82 17.66 1.29
N TYR A 52 -3.25 16.85 2.16
CA TYR A 52 -2.31 15.79 1.81
C TYR A 52 -2.95 14.75 0.90
N PHE A 53 -4.13 14.23 1.24
CA PHE A 53 -4.80 13.23 0.42
C PHE A 53 -5.39 13.79 -0.87
N GLU A 54 -5.69 15.08 -0.95
CA GLU A 54 -6.01 15.74 -2.21
C GLU A 54 -4.78 15.78 -3.15
N LEU A 55 -3.61 16.15 -2.62
CA LEU A 55 -2.34 16.10 -3.35
C LEU A 55 -2.04 14.68 -3.85
N VAL A 56 -2.08 13.69 -2.95
CA VAL A 56 -1.80 12.28 -3.27
C VAL A 56 -2.76 11.72 -4.31
N LEU A 57 -4.04 12.01 -4.19
CA LEU A 57 -5.05 11.54 -5.13
C LEU A 57 -4.86 12.14 -6.52
N ASN A 58 -4.62 13.46 -6.60
CA ASN A 58 -4.34 14.13 -7.87
C ASN A 58 -3.06 13.59 -8.51
N HIS A 59 -2.01 13.36 -7.72
CA HIS A 59 -0.78 12.73 -8.20
C HIS A 59 -1.05 11.31 -8.73
N GLY A 60 -1.91 10.54 -8.06
CA GLY A 60 -2.32 9.21 -8.53
C GLY A 60 -3.09 9.23 -9.85
N LEU A 61 -3.96 10.23 -10.03
CA LEU A 61 -4.70 10.43 -11.28
C LEU A 61 -3.79 10.86 -12.46
N ASP A 62 -2.69 11.57 -12.17
CA ASP A 62 -1.75 12.05 -13.19
C ASP A 62 -0.67 11.04 -13.58
N HIS A 63 -0.18 10.27 -12.61
CA HIS A 63 1.04 9.45 -12.76
C HIS A 63 0.84 7.96 -12.48
N GLY A 64 -0.35 7.57 -12.04
CA GLY A 64 -0.71 6.19 -11.72
C GLY A 64 -2.05 5.78 -12.34
N TYR A 65 -2.76 4.94 -11.62
CA TYR A 65 -4.17 4.68 -11.86
C TYR A 65 -4.91 4.57 -10.53
N VAL A 66 -6.14 5.06 -10.53
CA VAL A 66 -6.98 5.11 -9.35
C VAL A 66 -8.27 4.34 -9.64
N ASP A 67 -8.50 3.28 -8.86
CA ASP A 67 -9.74 2.53 -8.91
C ASP A 67 -10.65 2.91 -7.76
N THR A 68 -11.95 2.98 -8.01
CA THR A 68 -12.99 3.24 -7.02
C THR A 68 -14.18 2.33 -7.22
N THR A 69 -15.03 2.20 -6.21
CA THR A 69 -16.33 1.57 -6.34
C THR A 69 -17.34 2.52 -6.98
N ALA A 70 -18.32 1.98 -7.71
CA ALA A 70 -19.32 2.81 -8.41
C ALA A 70 -20.11 3.74 -7.47
N ASP A 71 -20.27 3.34 -6.20
CA ASP A 71 -20.93 4.10 -5.14
C ASP A 71 -19.97 5.00 -4.34
N LEU A 72 -18.72 5.12 -4.77
CA LEU A 72 -17.67 5.88 -4.10
C LEU A 72 -17.51 5.49 -2.62
N SER A 73 -17.55 4.19 -2.31
CA SER A 73 -17.35 3.69 -0.93
C SER A 73 -15.90 3.27 -0.64
N ALA A 74 -15.08 3.11 -1.67
CA ALA A 74 -13.67 2.73 -1.53
C ALA A 74 -12.82 3.30 -2.67
N VAL A 75 -11.52 3.44 -2.43
CA VAL A 75 -10.52 3.92 -3.40
C VAL A 75 -9.21 3.17 -3.23
N SER A 76 -8.51 2.90 -4.33
CA SER A 76 -7.12 2.43 -4.33
C SER A 76 -6.29 3.23 -5.34
N ILE A 77 -5.07 3.58 -4.94
CA ILE A 77 -4.11 4.33 -5.75
C ILE A 77 -2.91 3.43 -6.02
N TRP A 78 -2.63 3.23 -7.28
CA TRP A 78 -1.59 2.35 -7.76
C TRP A 78 -0.60 3.09 -8.66
N TYR A 79 0.67 2.70 -8.59
CA TYR A 79 1.72 3.18 -9.48
C TYR A 79 2.42 2.00 -10.15
N PRO A 80 2.44 1.92 -11.49
CA PRO A 80 3.35 1.04 -12.20
C PRO A 80 4.80 1.49 -11.92
N ARG A 81 5.62 0.60 -11.40
CA ARG A 81 7.04 0.82 -11.15
C ARG A 81 7.84 -0.01 -12.14
N ALA A 82 8.30 0.67 -13.20
CA ALA A 82 9.19 0.08 -14.20
C ALA A 82 10.66 0.42 -13.86
N GLU A 83 11.60 -0.28 -14.48
CA GLU A 83 13.00 0.11 -14.44
C GLU A 83 13.33 1.06 -15.60
N PRO A 84 14.11 2.14 -15.37
CA PRO A 84 14.52 2.69 -14.07
C PRO A 84 13.35 3.35 -13.32
N PRO A 85 13.49 3.57 -11.99
CA PRO A 85 12.47 4.30 -11.24
C PRO A 85 12.18 5.65 -11.87
N LEU A 86 10.90 6.01 -11.93
CA LEU A 86 10.52 7.37 -12.30
C LEU A 86 11.01 8.31 -11.19
N GLY A 87 11.78 9.32 -11.53
CA GLY A 87 12.18 10.37 -10.59
C GLY A 87 10.97 11.07 -9.98
N GLU A 88 11.20 11.83 -8.90
CA GLU A 88 10.15 12.65 -8.29
C GLU A 88 9.51 13.58 -9.34
N SER A 89 8.19 13.69 -9.29
CA SER A 89 7.46 14.64 -10.15
C SER A 89 7.89 16.07 -9.82
N PRO A 90 8.27 16.88 -10.80
CA PRO A 90 8.65 18.27 -10.56
C PRO A 90 7.59 19.01 -9.74
N GLY A 91 8.00 19.65 -8.64
CA GLY A 91 7.11 20.43 -7.77
C GLY A 91 6.36 19.62 -6.70
N TYR A 92 6.48 18.29 -6.68
CA TYR A 92 5.82 17.46 -5.65
C TYR A 92 6.26 17.85 -4.23
N GLN A 93 7.56 18.02 -3.99
CA GLN A 93 8.09 18.40 -2.68
C GLN A 93 7.51 19.74 -2.18
N ALA A 94 7.45 20.75 -3.05
CA ALA A 94 6.88 22.05 -2.69
C ALA A 94 5.36 21.95 -2.39
N ALA A 95 4.64 21.14 -3.15
CA ALA A 95 3.22 20.88 -2.90
C ALA A 95 3.00 20.10 -1.60
N LEU A 96 3.87 19.14 -1.28
CA LEU A 96 3.85 18.39 -0.01
C LEU A 96 4.05 19.33 1.18
N GLU A 97 5.06 20.20 1.11
CA GLU A 97 5.34 21.22 2.14
C GLU A 97 4.15 22.16 2.34
N ALA A 98 3.53 22.63 1.24
CA ALA A 98 2.35 23.48 1.32
C ALA A 98 1.12 22.76 1.90
N ALA A 99 0.94 21.47 1.61
CA ALA A 99 -0.19 20.69 2.11
C ALA A 99 -0.05 20.33 3.60
N THR A 100 1.19 20.10 4.07
CA THR A 100 1.46 19.55 5.40
C THR A 100 2.06 20.54 6.39
N GLU A 101 2.48 21.73 5.91
CA GLU A 101 2.96 22.88 6.71
C GLU A 101 4.05 22.47 7.75
N SER A 102 3.81 22.72 9.03
CA SER A 102 4.76 22.39 10.11
C SER A 102 5.06 20.89 10.25
N TYR A 103 4.24 20.03 9.70
CA TYR A 103 4.41 18.56 9.70
C TYR A 103 5.20 18.05 8.49
N ALA A 104 5.51 18.88 7.49
CA ALA A 104 6.23 18.52 6.27
C ALA A 104 7.49 17.67 6.51
N PRO A 105 8.35 17.95 7.52
CA PRO A 105 9.53 17.13 7.75
C PRO A 105 9.24 15.65 8.04
N LYS A 106 8.08 15.34 8.64
CA LYS A 106 7.68 13.95 8.91
C LYS A 106 7.20 13.25 7.65
N PHE A 107 6.45 13.94 6.80
CA PHE A 107 5.99 13.39 5.51
C PHE A 107 7.17 13.18 4.56
N THR A 108 8.06 14.15 4.44
CA THR A 108 9.31 14.00 3.65
C THR A 108 10.16 12.84 4.16
N LEU A 109 10.27 12.67 5.48
CA LEU A 109 11.00 11.54 6.06
C LEU A 109 10.32 10.20 5.74
N LEU A 110 8.99 10.13 5.76
CA LEU A 110 8.24 8.93 5.38
C LEU A 110 8.50 8.56 3.92
N ASP A 111 8.39 9.53 3.01
CA ASP A 111 8.63 9.33 1.58
C ASP A 111 10.08 8.89 1.33
N ALA A 112 11.06 9.54 1.95
CA ALA A 112 12.47 9.15 1.83
C ALA A 112 12.75 7.73 2.35
N VAL A 113 12.11 7.33 3.45
CA VAL A 113 12.24 5.96 3.98
C VAL A 113 11.61 4.96 3.02
N PHE A 114 10.41 5.24 2.51
CA PHE A 114 9.75 4.35 1.56
C PHE A 114 10.56 4.22 0.27
N GLU A 115 11.07 5.31 -0.28
CA GLU A 115 11.91 5.27 -1.49
C GLU A 115 13.22 4.50 -1.26
N ALA A 116 13.90 4.71 -0.12
CA ALA A 116 15.16 4.02 0.21
C ALA A 116 15.01 2.50 0.34
N PHE A 117 13.82 2.02 0.71
CA PHE A 117 13.51 0.60 0.84
C PHE A 117 12.58 0.07 -0.26
N HIS A 118 12.26 0.90 -1.25
CA HIS A 118 11.41 0.52 -2.37
C HIS A 118 12.12 -0.52 -3.23
N PRO A 119 11.43 -1.58 -3.66
CA PRO A 119 12.03 -2.57 -4.54
C PRO A 119 12.36 -1.99 -5.91
N ILE A 120 13.47 -2.45 -6.50
CA ILE A 120 13.91 -2.05 -7.84
C ILE A 120 13.30 -2.93 -8.95
N GLU A 121 12.85 -4.14 -8.59
CA GLU A 121 12.25 -5.05 -9.56
C GLU A 121 10.92 -4.50 -10.08
N PRO A 122 10.58 -4.70 -11.37
CA PRO A 122 9.30 -4.25 -11.94
C PRO A 122 8.09 -4.79 -11.18
N HIS A 123 7.18 -3.91 -10.79
CA HIS A 123 5.98 -4.27 -10.05
C HIS A 123 4.90 -3.16 -10.15
N HIS A 124 3.72 -3.45 -9.64
CA HIS A 124 2.72 -2.43 -9.35
C HIS A 124 2.67 -2.15 -7.85
N TYR A 125 2.85 -0.89 -7.50
CA TYR A 125 2.86 -0.41 -6.12
C TYR A 125 1.47 0.07 -5.70
N LEU A 126 0.87 -0.60 -4.70
CA LEU A 126 -0.32 -0.11 -4.02
C LEU A 126 0.09 0.91 -2.96
N ALA A 127 0.04 2.18 -3.30
CA ALA A 127 0.40 3.25 -2.37
C ALA A 127 -0.69 3.48 -1.30
N TYR A 128 -1.96 3.50 -1.72
CA TYR A 128 -3.07 3.73 -0.81
C TYR A 128 -4.27 2.85 -1.16
N VAL A 129 -4.95 2.37 -0.12
CA VAL A 129 -6.30 1.82 -0.22
C VAL A 129 -7.11 2.28 0.97
N ALA A 130 -8.31 2.77 0.71
CA ALA A 130 -9.23 3.24 1.73
C ALA A 130 -10.65 2.75 1.46
N VAL A 131 -11.38 2.52 2.54
CA VAL A 131 -12.81 2.19 2.53
C VAL A 131 -13.49 3.09 3.53
N LYS A 132 -14.65 3.66 3.17
CA LYS A 132 -15.48 4.44 4.09
C LYS A 132 -15.62 3.71 5.42
N PRO A 133 -15.41 4.37 6.60
CA PRO A 133 -15.45 3.72 7.89
C PRO A 133 -16.68 2.82 8.10
N GLU A 134 -17.86 3.28 7.71
CA GLU A 134 -19.13 2.56 7.83
C GLU A 134 -19.28 1.37 6.88
N GLN A 135 -18.42 1.24 5.88
CA GLN A 135 -18.39 0.14 4.91
C GLN A 135 -17.22 -0.84 5.15
N GLN A 136 -16.36 -0.56 6.13
CA GLN A 136 -15.25 -1.45 6.48
C GLN A 136 -15.75 -2.80 7.00
N SER A 137 -14.90 -3.82 6.91
CA SER A 137 -15.19 -5.22 7.33
C SER A 137 -16.36 -5.90 6.58
N ARG A 138 -16.84 -5.31 5.47
CA ARG A 138 -17.90 -5.87 4.61
C ARG A 138 -17.37 -6.46 3.30
N GLY A 139 -16.05 -6.61 3.17
CA GLY A 139 -15.42 -7.16 1.97
C GLY A 139 -15.19 -6.17 0.83
N VAL A 140 -15.60 -4.90 0.97
CA VAL A 140 -15.49 -3.86 -0.09
C VAL A 140 -14.04 -3.67 -0.52
N GLY A 141 -13.11 -3.49 0.43
CA GLY A 141 -11.69 -3.33 0.12
C GLY A 141 -11.07 -4.57 -0.55
N ALA A 142 -11.48 -5.76 -0.12
CA ALA A 142 -11.04 -6.99 -0.77
C ALA A 142 -11.57 -7.11 -2.22
N ALA A 143 -12.82 -6.73 -2.46
CA ALA A 143 -13.41 -6.73 -3.80
C ALA A 143 -12.69 -5.74 -4.73
N LEU A 144 -12.40 -4.53 -4.24
CA LEU A 144 -11.63 -3.50 -4.96
C LEU A 144 -10.25 -4.02 -5.34
N LEU A 145 -9.48 -4.52 -4.37
CA LEU A 145 -8.13 -5.04 -4.63
C LEU A 145 -8.13 -6.27 -5.53
N ASN A 146 -9.10 -7.18 -5.39
CA ASN A 146 -9.22 -8.34 -6.27
C ASN A 146 -9.51 -7.95 -7.73
N HIS A 147 -10.14 -6.79 -7.98
CA HIS A 147 -10.29 -6.26 -9.34
C HIS A 147 -8.92 -5.99 -9.96
N SER A 148 -8.08 -5.20 -9.31
CA SER A 148 -6.73 -4.87 -9.78
C SER A 148 -5.84 -6.12 -9.82
N HIS A 149 -5.93 -7.02 -8.83
CA HIS A 149 -5.15 -8.27 -8.80
C HIS A 149 -5.42 -9.18 -10.02
N ARG A 150 -6.68 -9.30 -10.48
CA ARG A 150 -6.97 -10.08 -11.69
C ARG A 150 -6.29 -9.52 -12.93
N GLN A 151 -6.20 -8.19 -13.04
CA GLN A 151 -5.50 -7.55 -14.15
C GLN A 151 -3.99 -7.82 -14.07
N LEU A 152 -3.40 -7.67 -12.87
CA LEU A 152 -1.98 -7.94 -12.65
C LEU A 152 -1.63 -9.41 -12.88
N ASP A 153 -2.47 -10.34 -12.43
CA ASP A 153 -2.28 -11.77 -12.66
C ASP A 153 -2.31 -12.11 -14.18
N ALA A 154 -3.22 -11.50 -14.93
CA ALA A 154 -3.28 -11.67 -16.38
C ALA A 154 -2.03 -11.12 -17.11
N LEU A 155 -1.37 -10.11 -16.53
CA LEU A 155 -0.13 -9.54 -17.04
C LEU A 155 1.13 -10.25 -16.49
N GLY A 156 0.99 -11.18 -15.55
CA GLY A 156 2.12 -11.79 -14.84
C GLY A 156 2.91 -10.79 -14.00
N MET A 157 2.31 -9.68 -13.60
CA MET A 157 2.96 -8.59 -12.87
C MET A 157 2.78 -8.73 -11.37
N PRO A 158 3.86 -8.65 -10.58
CA PRO A 158 3.78 -8.66 -9.13
C PRO A 158 3.20 -7.35 -8.58
N ALA A 159 2.63 -7.42 -7.38
CA ALA A 159 2.19 -6.27 -6.61
C ALA A 159 3.00 -6.13 -5.32
N TYR A 160 3.26 -4.90 -4.93
CA TYR A 160 3.98 -4.53 -3.71
C TYR A 160 3.19 -3.48 -2.91
N LEU A 161 3.33 -3.50 -1.60
CA LEU A 161 2.77 -2.50 -0.69
C LEU A 161 3.52 -2.46 0.65
N GLU A 162 3.30 -1.40 1.43
CA GLU A 162 3.65 -1.29 2.83
C GLU A 162 2.37 -1.30 3.70
N ALA A 163 2.22 -2.34 4.55
CA ALA A 163 1.12 -2.40 5.50
C ALA A 163 1.45 -1.58 6.76
N SER A 164 0.60 -0.63 7.11
CA SER A 164 0.81 0.32 8.21
C SER A 164 0.36 -0.17 9.59
N ASN A 165 -0.32 -1.33 9.65
CA ASN A 165 -0.76 -1.94 10.90
C ASN A 165 -1.03 -3.44 10.72
N LEU A 166 -1.16 -4.17 11.84
CA LEU A 166 -1.37 -5.62 11.86
C LEU A 166 -2.67 -6.05 11.19
N ARG A 167 -3.76 -5.30 11.38
CA ARG A 167 -5.07 -5.61 10.78
C ARG A 167 -5.00 -5.57 9.25
N ASN A 168 -4.35 -4.54 8.70
CA ASN A 168 -4.17 -4.41 7.26
C ASN A 168 -3.22 -5.50 6.73
N ARG A 169 -2.11 -5.79 7.44
CA ARG A 169 -1.21 -6.90 7.11
C ARG A 169 -1.97 -8.23 7.00
N GLU A 170 -2.85 -8.55 7.94
CA GLU A 170 -3.66 -9.77 7.90
C GLU A 170 -4.63 -9.80 6.70
N LEU A 171 -5.23 -8.66 6.36
CA LEU A 171 -6.04 -8.55 5.13
C LEU A 171 -5.21 -8.87 3.89
N TYR A 172 -4.02 -8.29 3.76
CA TYR A 172 -3.17 -8.53 2.61
C TYR A 172 -2.67 -9.97 2.53
N VAL A 173 -2.37 -10.60 3.67
CA VAL A 173 -2.05 -12.05 3.69
C VAL A 173 -3.20 -12.88 3.11
N ARG A 174 -4.45 -12.60 3.49
CA ARG A 174 -5.63 -13.28 2.91
C ARG A 174 -5.81 -13.01 1.41
N LEU A 175 -5.28 -11.90 0.90
CA LEU A 175 -5.29 -11.54 -0.52
C LEU A 175 -4.06 -12.05 -1.28
N GLY A 176 -3.25 -12.93 -0.65
CA GLY A 176 -2.11 -13.59 -1.28
C GLY A 176 -0.78 -12.85 -1.19
N TYR A 177 -0.69 -11.78 -0.38
CA TYR A 177 0.58 -11.14 -0.09
C TYR A 177 1.39 -11.92 0.94
N ARG A 178 2.71 -11.87 0.80
CA ARG A 178 3.68 -12.39 1.77
C ARG A 178 4.45 -11.24 2.38
N ALA A 179 4.51 -11.20 3.71
CA ALA A 179 5.27 -10.17 4.43
C ALA A 179 6.76 -10.48 4.40
N GLY A 180 7.56 -9.48 4.06
CA GLY A 180 9.01 -9.47 4.29
C GLY A 180 9.38 -9.00 5.70
N PRO A 181 10.68 -8.74 5.95
CA PRO A 181 11.13 -8.16 7.21
C PRO A 181 10.43 -6.83 7.49
N PRO A 182 10.04 -6.58 8.76
CA PRO A 182 9.43 -5.31 9.14
C PRO A 182 10.43 -4.16 9.00
N LEU A 183 9.93 -2.98 8.74
CA LEU A 183 10.64 -1.72 8.73
C LEU A 183 10.12 -0.88 9.90
N ILE A 184 11.01 -0.36 10.74
CA ILE A 184 10.66 0.56 11.83
C ILE A 184 10.94 1.97 11.34
N LEU A 185 9.93 2.83 11.34
CA LEU A 185 10.12 4.23 10.97
C LEU A 185 11.01 4.94 11.99
N PRO A 186 11.92 5.83 11.54
CA PRO A 186 12.84 6.53 12.45
C PRO A 186 12.10 7.42 13.45
N THR A 187 12.83 7.99 14.41
CA THR A 187 12.30 8.89 15.45
C THR A 187 11.13 8.28 16.24
N SER A 188 11.31 7.04 16.70
CA SER A 188 10.29 6.26 17.45
C SER A 188 9.00 6.03 16.67
N GLY A 189 9.09 5.95 15.36
CA GLY A 189 7.94 5.69 14.50
C GLY A 189 7.44 4.25 14.55
N PRO A 190 6.28 3.99 13.95
CA PRO A 190 5.65 2.67 13.96
C PRO A 190 6.37 1.66 13.08
N THR A 191 6.02 0.40 13.27
CA THR A 191 6.43 -0.70 12.41
C THR A 191 5.57 -0.76 11.16
N ILE A 192 6.24 -0.91 10.00
CA ILE A 192 5.64 -1.07 8.67
C ILE A 192 6.05 -2.45 8.13
N TRP A 193 5.16 -3.13 7.42
CA TRP A 193 5.44 -4.42 6.79
C TRP A 193 5.44 -4.28 5.28
N ARG A 194 6.62 -4.50 4.67
CA ARG A 194 6.76 -4.60 3.22
C ARG A 194 6.19 -5.94 2.75
N MET A 195 5.30 -5.93 1.78
CA MET A 195 4.58 -7.12 1.38
C MET A 195 4.53 -7.26 -0.14
N TRP A 196 4.67 -8.51 -0.61
CA TRP A 196 4.66 -8.87 -2.02
C TRP A 196 3.56 -9.87 -2.35
N ARG A 197 2.97 -9.70 -3.53
CA ARG A 197 2.07 -10.66 -4.16
C ARG A 197 2.55 -10.96 -5.58
N GLY A 198 2.52 -12.24 -5.97
CA GLY A 198 2.91 -12.67 -7.33
C GLY A 198 4.42 -12.64 -7.61
N LYS A 199 5.28 -12.21 -6.66
CA LYS A 199 6.73 -12.33 -6.83
C LYS A 199 7.13 -13.80 -6.81
N PRO A 200 7.85 -14.32 -7.84
CA PRO A 200 8.41 -15.64 -7.77
C PRO A 200 9.24 -15.80 -6.49
N ASP A 201 9.12 -16.94 -5.80
CA ASP A 201 10.06 -17.25 -4.71
C ASP A 201 11.46 -17.12 -5.28
N ALA A 202 12.33 -16.33 -4.64
CA ALA A 202 13.74 -16.35 -4.95
C ALA A 202 14.14 -17.83 -4.89
N ALA A 203 14.55 -18.37 -6.03
CA ALA A 203 14.88 -19.78 -6.14
C ALA A 203 15.79 -20.12 -4.95
N ARG A 204 15.37 -21.04 -4.08
CA ARG A 204 16.30 -21.63 -3.10
C ARG A 204 17.49 -22.09 -3.93
N PRO A 205 18.73 -21.68 -3.59
CA PRO A 205 19.87 -22.22 -4.30
C PRO A 205 19.75 -23.75 -4.23
N SER A 206 19.51 -24.35 -5.38
CA SER A 206 19.49 -25.77 -5.56
C SER A 206 20.94 -26.23 -5.39
N GLY A 207 21.30 -26.75 -4.21
CA GLY A 207 22.66 -27.27 -4.03
C GLY A 207 23.13 -27.36 -2.58
N PHE A 208 22.41 -28.09 -1.73
CA PHE A 208 23.08 -28.89 -0.72
C PHE A 208 22.67 -30.35 -0.97
N PRO A 209 23.62 -31.22 -1.37
CA PRO A 209 23.34 -32.63 -1.46
C PRO A 209 22.97 -33.10 -0.04
N ALA A 210 21.88 -33.85 0.06
CA ALA A 210 21.48 -34.51 1.28
C ALA A 210 22.70 -35.34 1.79
N SER A 211 23.15 -35.04 3.00
CA SER A 211 24.17 -35.79 3.69
C SER A 211 23.67 -37.24 3.82
N GLY A 212 24.24 -38.13 3.02
CA GLY A 212 24.00 -39.57 3.15
C GLY A 212 24.44 -40.06 4.53
N PRO A 213 23.86 -41.16 5.03
CA PRO A 213 24.18 -41.68 6.37
C PRO A 213 25.65 -42.12 6.46
N LEU A 214 26.35 -41.60 7.46
CA LEU A 214 27.68 -42.03 7.84
C LEU A 214 27.68 -43.53 8.14
N SER A 215 28.22 -44.33 7.24
CA SER A 215 28.46 -45.74 7.47
C SER A 215 29.54 -45.88 8.56
N ARG A 216 29.14 -46.40 9.72
CA ARG A 216 30.05 -46.80 10.78
C ARG A 216 30.89 -47.99 10.27
N ARG A 217 32.14 -47.76 9.89
CA ARG A 217 33.14 -48.86 9.74
C ARG A 217 33.54 -49.28 11.14
N ARG A 218 33.23 -50.52 11.50
CA ARG A 218 33.84 -51.24 12.61
C ARG A 218 35.29 -51.63 12.19
N SER A 219 36.25 -51.26 13.00
CA SER A 219 37.61 -51.76 12.92
C SER A 219 37.72 -52.99 13.78
N LEU A 220 38.32 -54.02 13.22
CA LEU A 220 38.91 -55.20 13.93
C LEU A 220 40.21 -54.78 14.58
#